data_4e842617cd1def7fe7ae455996b47cd2
#
_entry.id   4e842617cd1def7fe7ae455996b47cd2
#
_cell.length_a   1.000
_cell.length_b   1.000
_cell.length_c   1.000
_cell.angle_alpha   90.00
_cell.angle_beta   90.00
_cell.angle_gamma   90.00
#
_symmetry.space_group_name_H-M   'P 1'
#
loop_
_entity.id
_entity.type
_entity.pdbx_description
1 polymer ?
#
loop_
_entity_poly.entity_id
_entity_poly.type
_entity_poly.pdbx_seq_one_letter_code
_entity_poly.pdbx_strand_id
1 'polypeptide(L)'
;TLNSMVPLWHKNKNEISEEEYNSFYKDKCGDYTDPLCHMHVRNEGTITYDALLYIPSHTPFNYYSKDYEKGLQLYANGVLIMDRCEDLLPDYFSFVKGLVDSEDLSLNISREMLQHDAQLRQIARSIERTIKNELQRMMKNDREKYEKFYQAFGLQLKYGIYQDYGMHKDL
;
A
#
# COMPACT_ATOMS: atom_id res chain seq x y z
N THR A 1 -2.94 21.15 24.56
CA THR A 1 -3.92 20.25 23.96
C THR A 1 -3.20 19.00 23.46
N LEU A 2 -3.31 17.98 24.26
CA LEU A 2 -2.94 16.66 23.79
C LEU A 2 -3.92 16.31 22.69
N ASN A 3 -3.55 16.58 21.46
CA ASN A 3 -4.28 16.11 20.31
C ASN A 3 -4.47 14.61 20.44
N SER A 4 -5.67 14.17 20.14
CA SER A 4 -5.96 12.75 20.06
C SER A 4 -4.87 12.05 19.28
N MET A 5 -4.10 11.22 19.94
CA MET A 5 -3.04 10.43 19.31
C MET A 5 -3.61 9.28 18.49
N VAL A 6 -4.83 9.44 17.95
CA VAL A 6 -5.44 8.45 17.06
C VAL A 6 -4.76 8.57 15.71
N PRO A 7 -4.07 7.50 15.26
CA PRO A 7 -3.47 7.50 13.95
C PRO A 7 -4.50 7.75 12.84
N LEU A 8 -4.06 8.39 11.76
CA LEU A 8 -4.95 8.73 10.64
C LEU A 8 -5.71 7.50 10.10
N TRP A 9 -5.04 6.36 10.01
CA TRP A 9 -5.62 5.13 9.47
C TRP A 9 -6.67 4.47 10.39
N HIS A 10 -6.77 4.88 11.65
CA HIS A 10 -7.82 4.44 12.57
C HIS A 10 -9.04 5.35 12.58
N LYS A 11 -8.96 6.52 11.97
CA LYS A 11 -10.08 7.44 11.85
C LYS A 11 -11.10 6.93 10.82
N ASN A 12 -12.34 7.36 10.97
CA ASN A 12 -13.37 7.09 9.98
C ASN A 12 -13.03 7.81 8.66
N LYS A 13 -13.15 7.09 7.54
CA LYS A 13 -12.89 7.64 6.19
C LYS A 13 -13.66 8.94 5.92
N ASN A 14 -14.88 9.03 6.42
CA ASN A 14 -15.75 10.18 6.18
C ASN A 14 -15.32 11.43 6.96
N GLU A 15 -14.43 11.28 7.93
CA GLU A 15 -13.90 12.36 8.76
C GLU A 15 -12.55 12.88 8.29
N ILE A 16 -11.97 12.24 7.26
CA ILE A 16 -10.66 12.57 6.74
C ILE A 16 -10.82 13.28 5.39
N SER A 17 -10.26 14.49 5.28
CA SER A 17 -10.25 15.22 4.02
C SER A 17 -9.18 14.71 3.08
N GLU A 18 -9.34 14.98 1.79
CA GLU A 18 -8.34 14.68 0.78
C GLU A 18 -6.99 15.34 1.11
N GLU A 19 -7.03 16.55 1.63
CA GLU A 19 -5.85 17.31 2.04
C GLU A 19 -5.10 16.62 3.18
N GLU A 20 -5.81 16.03 4.14
CA GLU A 20 -5.19 15.28 5.23
C GLU A 20 -4.50 14.01 4.72
N TYR A 21 -5.11 13.29 3.78
CA TYR A 21 -4.48 12.14 3.14
C TYR A 21 -3.22 12.54 2.39
N ASN A 22 -3.28 13.62 1.62
CA ASN A 22 -2.14 14.08 0.82
C ASN A 22 -1.00 14.59 1.70
N SER A 23 -1.30 15.32 2.76
CA SER A 23 -0.29 15.79 3.73
C SER A 23 0.40 14.63 4.43
N PHE A 24 -0.37 13.63 4.83
CA PHE A 24 0.19 12.42 5.44
C PHE A 24 1.16 11.71 4.49
N TYR A 25 0.78 11.57 3.22
CA TYR A 25 1.65 10.97 2.21
C TYR A 25 2.97 11.72 2.04
N LYS A 26 2.90 13.05 1.93
CA LYS A 26 4.09 13.90 1.77
C LYS A 26 5.03 13.76 2.95
N ASP A 27 4.48 13.77 4.17
CA ASP A 27 5.27 13.66 5.39
C ASP A 27 5.91 12.28 5.54
N LYS A 28 5.16 11.22 5.27
CA LYS A 28 5.63 9.83 5.43
C LYS A 28 6.60 9.39 4.35
N CYS A 29 6.35 9.77 3.12
CA CYS A 29 7.13 9.31 1.97
C CYS A 29 8.22 10.29 1.53
N GLY A 30 8.26 11.48 2.14
CA GLY A 30 9.22 12.52 1.76
C GLY A 30 9.02 13.05 0.34
N ASP A 31 7.81 12.92 -0.19
CA ASP A 31 7.46 13.41 -1.51
C ASP A 31 6.90 14.83 -1.41
N TYR A 32 7.27 15.68 -2.36
CA TYR A 32 6.78 17.05 -2.41
C TYR A 32 5.51 17.22 -3.25
N THR A 33 5.11 16.19 -3.97
CA THR A 33 3.92 16.20 -4.83
C THR A 33 2.80 15.36 -4.21
N ASP A 34 1.56 15.68 -4.59
CA ASP A 34 0.41 14.91 -4.17
C ASP A 34 0.44 13.50 -4.78
N PRO A 35 -0.05 12.48 -4.09
CA PRO A 35 -0.17 11.14 -4.66
C PRO A 35 -1.22 11.14 -5.78
N LEU A 36 -1.11 10.19 -6.70
CA LEU A 36 -2.11 10.01 -7.76
C LEU A 36 -3.45 9.58 -7.17
N CYS A 37 -3.42 8.65 -6.23
CA CYS A 37 -4.60 8.21 -5.48
C CYS A 37 -4.20 7.60 -4.14
N HIS A 38 -5.19 7.44 -3.29
CA HIS A 38 -5.04 6.74 -2.02
C HIS A 38 -6.13 5.68 -1.85
N MET A 39 -5.83 4.66 -1.04
CA MET A 39 -6.77 3.62 -0.67
C MET A 39 -6.73 3.47 0.85
N HIS A 40 -7.84 3.76 1.50
CA HIS A 40 -8.01 3.54 2.93
C HIS A 40 -8.98 2.40 3.16
N VAL A 41 -8.48 1.28 3.66
CA VAL A 41 -9.23 0.03 3.81
C VAL A 41 -9.23 -0.38 5.27
N ARG A 42 -10.41 -0.74 5.77
CA ARG A 42 -10.56 -1.48 7.03
C ARG A 42 -11.19 -2.83 6.72
N ASN A 43 -10.47 -3.89 7.04
CA ASN A 43 -10.95 -5.25 6.90
C ASN A 43 -11.31 -5.82 8.27
N GLU A 44 -12.56 -6.23 8.43
CA GLU A 44 -13.08 -6.88 9.63
C GLU A 44 -13.59 -8.26 9.24
N GLY A 45 -12.69 -9.21 9.11
CA GLY A 45 -13.02 -10.57 8.72
C GLY A 45 -12.25 -11.56 9.58
N THR A 46 -11.76 -12.62 8.95
CA THR A 46 -10.89 -13.61 9.59
C THR A 46 -9.65 -12.94 10.18
N ILE A 47 -9.18 -11.88 9.54
CA ILE A 47 -8.10 -11.02 10.02
C ILE A 47 -8.57 -9.58 10.00
N THR A 48 -8.41 -8.87 11.11
CA THR A 48 -8.72 -7.46 11.24
C THR A 48 -7.47 -6.62 10.99
N TYR A 49 -7.52 -5.74 10.00
CA TYR A 49 -6.45 -4.80 9.73
C TYR A 49 -6.96 -3.51 9.12
N ASP A 50 -6.21 -2.43 9.32
CA ASP A 50 -6.36 -1.16 8.62
C ASP A 50 -5.19 -1.00 7.65
N ALA A 51 -5.47 -0.54 6.45
CA ALA A 51 -4.45 -0.27 5.45
C ALA A 51 -4.66 1.12 4.85
N LEU A 52 -3.59 1.88 4.76
CA LEU A 52 -3.56 3.16 4.06
C LEU A 52 -2.49 3.09 2.98
N LEU A 53 -2.92 3.02 1.73
CA LEU A 53 -2.07 2.79 0.57
C LEU A 53 -2.10 4.00 -0.35
N TYR A 54 -0.96 4.30 -0.98
CA TYR A 54 -0.82 5.41 -1.92
C TYR A 54 -0.14 4.95 -3.20
N ILE A 55 -0.59 5.50 -4.32
CA ILE A 55 0.09 5.39 -5.60
C ILE A 55 0.70 6.74 -5.93
N PRO A 56 2.04 6.85 -6.08
CA PRO A 56 2.69 8.11 -6.43
C PRO A 56 2.24 8.62 -7.80
N SER A 57 2.24 9.94 -8.00
CA SER A 57 1.89 10.56 -9.27
C SER A 57 3.01 10.51 -10.31
N HIS A 58 4.21 10.17 -9.90
CA HIS A 58 5.40 10.07 -10.76
C HIS A 58 6.29 8.91 -10.30
N THR A 59 7.13 8.42 -11.21
CA THR A 59 8.09 7.37 -10.89
C THR A 59 9.17 7.94 -9.96
N PRO A 60 9.45 7.31 -8.79
CA PRO A 60 10.56 7.72 -7.94
C PRO A 60 11.89 7.72 -8.69
N PHE A 61 12.78 8.64 -8.32
CA PHE A 61 14.09 8.81 -8.96
C PHE A 61 14.89 7.51 -9.07
N ASN A 62 14.87 6.69 -8.04
CA ASN A 62 15.63 5.44 -7.96
C ASN A 62 14.79 4.18 -8.21
N TYR A 63 13.57 4.31 -8.79
CA TYR A 63 12.61 3.21 -8.88
C TYR A 63 13.15 1.96 -9.58
N TYR A 64 13.91 2.13 -10.63
CA TYR A 64 14.52 1.01 -11.38
C TYR A 64 15.95 0.69 -10.95
N SER A 65 16.47 1.34 -9.92
CA SER A 65 17.80 1.05 -9.39
C SER A 65 17.74 -0.05 -8.32
N LYS A 66 18.91 -0.65 -8.03
CA LYS A 66 19.03 -1.62 -6.95
C LYS A 66 18.84 -1.01 -5.56
N ASP A 67 18.95 0.31 -5.46
CA ASP A 67 18.81 1.04 -4.21
C ASP A 67 17.33 1.33 -3.86
N TYR A 68 16.41 1.06 -4.79
CA TYR A 68 14.98 1.21 -4.52
C TYR A 68 14.51 0.10 -3.61
N GLU A 69 13.98 0.47 -2.47
CA GLU A 69 13.43 -0.45 -1.50
C GLU A 69 11.91 -0.41 -1.53
N LYS A 70 11.31 -1.54 -1.93
CA LYS A 70 9.87 -1.73 -1.87
C LYS A 70 9.45 -2.10 -0.46
N GLY A 71 8.19 -1.94 -0.16
CA GLY A 71 7.57 -2.43 1.06
C GLY A 71 6.66 -1.41 1.71
N LEU A 72 5.75 -1.93 2.52
CA LEU A 72 4.84 -1.16 3.34
C LEU A 72 5.32 -1.18 4.77
N GLN A 73 5.04 -0.10 5.53
CA GLN A 73 5.23 -0.14 6.97
C GLN A 73 4.24 -1.11 7.60
N LEU A 74 4.72 -1.93 8.52
CA LEU A 74 3.88 -2.88 9.25
C LEU A 74 3.77 -2.45 10.71
N TYR A 75 2.53 -2.26 11.15
CA TYR A 75 2.18 -1.93 12.53
C TYR A 75 1.40 -3.07 13.16
N ALA A 76 1.53 -3.20 14.46
CA ALA A 76 0.65 -4.05 15.27
C ALA A 76 0.10 -3.21 16.43
N ASN A 77 -1.22 -3.07 16.49
CA ASN A 77 -1.91 -2.23 17.49
C ASN A 77 -1.33 -0.80 17.60
N GLY A 78 -1.02 -0.20 16.46
CA GLY A 78 -0.47 1.16 16.39
C GLY A 78 1.02 1.28 16.67
N VAL A 79 1.73 0.16 16.89
CA VAL A 79 3.17 0.13 17.13
C VAL A 79 3.90 -0.36 15.88
N LEU A 80 4.90 0.40 15.44
CA LEU A 80 5.70 0.02 14.26
C LEU A 80 6.53 -1.23 14.56
N ILE A 81 6.32 -2.29 13.77
CA ILE A 81 7.10 -3.53 13.83
C ILE A 81 8.21 -3.54 12.78
N MET A 82 7.86 -3.17 11.55
CA MET A 82 8.80 -3.13 10.42
C MET A 82 8.59 -1.87 9.63
N ASP A 83 9.67 -1.17 9.35
CA ASP A 83 9.65 0.03 8.50
C ASP A 83 9.37 -0.31 7.04
N ARG A 84 9.81 -1.47 6.59
CA ARG A 84 9.58 -1.96 5.22
C ARG A 84 9.35 -3.47 5.23
N CYS A 85 8.09 -3.85 5.03
CA CYS A 85 7.70 -5.25 4.88
C CYS A 85 7.55 -5.58 3.40
N GLU A 86 8.57 -6.18 2.81
CA GLU A 86 8.58 -6.54 1.39
C GLU A 86 7.55 -7.62 1.05
N ASP A 87 7.23 -8.47 2.02
CA ASP A 87 6.32 -9.60 1.83
C ASP A 87 4.85 -9.16 1.64
N LEU A 88 4.53 -7.90 1.91
CA LEU A 88 3.19 -7.36 1.71
C LEU A 88 2.89 -6.94 0.27
N LEU A 89 3.91 -6.81 -0.57
CA LEU A 89 3.76 -6.36 -1.95
C LEU A 89 4.48 -7.29 -2.92
N PRO A 90 3.83 -7.71 -4.02
CA PRO A 90 4.53 -8.33 -5.13
C PRO A 90 5.41 -7.30 -5.87
N ASP A 91 6.42 -7.78 -6.60
CA ASP A 91 7.38 -6.91 -7.29
C ASP A 91 6.72 -5.96 -8.31
N TYR A 92 5.66 -6.42 -8.97
CA TYR A 92 4.95 -5.60 -9.96
C TYR A 92 4.09 -4.48 -9.33
N PHE A 93 3.87 -4.52 -8.02
CA PHE A 93 3.23 -3.43 -7.24
C PHE A 93 4.20 -2.71 -6.30
N SER A 94 5.48 -2.78 -6.58
CA SER A 94 6.53 -2.15 -5.74
C SER A 94 6.44 -0.62 -5.66
N PHE A 95 5.67 0.01 -6.55
CA PHE A 95 5.43 1.45 -6.53
C PHE A 95 4.47 1.90 -5.42
N VAL A 96 3.71 1.00 -4.83
CA VAL A 96 2.74 1.33 -3.78
C VAL A 96 3.47 1.70 -2.50
N LYS A 97 3.05 2.80 -1.89
CA LYS A 97 3.54 3.31 -0.60
C LYS A 97 2.44 3.24 0.44
N GLY A 98 2.80 3.26 1.71
CA GLY A 98 1.85 3.32 2.79
C GLY A 98 2.14 2.35 3.92
N LEU A 99 1.08 1.93 4.61
CA LEU A 99 1.20 1.12 5.81
C LEU A 99 0.03 0.15 5.96
N VAL A 100 0.27 -0.85 6.80
CA VAL A 100 -0.75 -1.79 7.30
C VAL A 100 -0.63 -1.87 8.81
N ASP A 101 -1.74 -1.80 9.49
CA ASP A 101 -1.84 -2.00 10.95
C ASP A 101 -2.82 -3.12 11.25
N SER A 102 -2.36 -4.18 11.90
CA SER A 102 -3.19 -5.32 12.28
C SER A 102 -3.22 -5.54 13.78
N GLU A 103 -4.42 -5.70 14.31
CA GLU A 103 -4.64 -6.07 15.71
C GLU A 103 -4.29 -7.54 15.99
N ASP A 104 -4.30 -8.37 14.95
CA ASP A 104 -4.07 -9.82 15.06
C ASP A 104 -2.60 -10.21 15.05
N LEU A 105 -1.69 -9.29 14.73
CA LEU A 105 -0.26 -9.54 14.75
C LEU A 105 0.33 -9.34 16.14
N SER A 106 1.25 -10.23 16.50
CA SER A 106 1.96 -10.14 17.78
C SER A 106 3.09 -9.11 17.70
N LEU A 107 3.22 -8.26 18.75
CA LEU A 107 4.32 -7.32 18.89
C LEU A 107 5.70 -8.01 19.05
N ASN A 108 5.69 -9.27 19.48
CA ASN A 108 6.92 -10.03 19.74
C ASN A 108 7.35 -10.90 18.54
N ILE A 109 6.69 -10.74 17.39
CA ILE A 109 6.99 -11.52 16.21
C ILE A 109 8.34 -11.08 15.61
N SER A 110 9.25 -12.03 15.37
CA SER A 110 10.52 -11.74 14.72
C SER A 110 10.34 -11.63 13.20
N ARG A 111 11.30 -10.95 12.53
CA ARG A 111 11.30 -10.83 11.07
C ARG A 111 11.28 -12.20 10.38
N GLU A 112 12.00 -13.18 10.91
CA GLU A 112 12.04 -14.54 10.37
C GLU A 112 10.68 -15.24 10.50
N MET A 113 9.98 -15.02 11.61
CA MET A 113 8.65 -15.59 11.83
C MET A 113 7.60 -14.96 10.91
N LEU A 114 7.74 -13.68 10.56
CA LEU A 114 6.84 -12.98 9.64
C LEU A 114 6.84 -13.60 8.24
N GLN A 115 7.98 -14.08 7.75
CA GLN A 115 8.07 -14.69 6.43
C GLN A 115 7.23 -15.95 6.28
N HIS A 116 6.94 -16.64 7.39
CA HIS A 116 6.14 -17.86 7.43
C HIS A 116 4.75 -17.66 8.04
N ASP A 117 4.39 -16.43 8.38
CA ASP A 117 3.11 -16.12 9.00
C ASP A 117 1.97 -16.22 7.99
N ALA A 118 1.00 -17.10 8.29
CA ALA A 118 -0.17 -17.28 7.44
C ALA A 118 -1.07 -16.04 7.42
N GLN A 119 -1.16 -15.30 8.53
CA GLN A 119 -1.95 -14.06 8.62
C GLN A 119 -1.35 -12.98 7.73
N LEU A 120 -0.03 -12.83 7.75
CA LEU A 120 0.65 -11.87 6.90
C LEU A 120 0.42 -12.17 5.42
N ARG A 121 0.45 -13.43 5.02
CA ARG A 121 0.15 -13.85 3.64
C ARG A 121 -1.29 -13.54 3.23
N GLN A 122 -2.25 -13.72 4.14
CA GLN A 122 -3.65 -13.36 3.86
C GLN A 122 -3.82 -11.85 3.72
N ILE A 123 -3.15 -11.06 4.55
CA ILE A 123 -3.13 -9.59 4.43
C ILE A 123 -2.54 -9.19 3.08
N ALA A 124 -1.41 -9.77 2.70
CA ALA A 124 -0.75 -9.48 1.42
C ALA A 124 -1.66 -9.76 0.22
N ARG A 125 -2.35 -10.89 0.21
CA ARG A 125 -3.32 -11.23 -0.86
C ARG A 125 -4.49 -10.26 -0.90
N SER A 126 -5.00 -9.84 0.26
CA SER A 126 -6.08 -8.87 0.35
C SER A 126 -5.65 -7.50 -0.16
N ILE A 127 -4.44 -7.06 0.17
CA ILE A 127 -3.85 -5.80 -0.31
C ILE A 127 -3.67 -5.84 -1.83
N GLU A 128 -3.12 -6.92 -2.36
CA GLU A 128 -2.94 -7.12 -3.80
C GLU A 128 -4.28 -6.99 -4.55
N ARG A 129 -5.33 -7.62 -4.02
CA ARG A 129 -6.67 -7.52 -4.57
C ARG A 129 -7.21 -6.10 -4.52
N THR A 130 -6.98 -5.40 -3.42
CA THR A 130 -7.40 -3.99 -3.24
C THR A 130 -6.74 -3.09 -4.27
N ILE A 131 -5.43 -3.23 -4.49
CA ILE A 131 -4.68 -2.47 -5.49
C ILE A 131 -5.22 -2.76 -6.90
N LYS A 132 -5.39 -4.02 -7.23
CA LYS A 132 -5.94 -4.44 -8.53
C LYS A 132 -7.32 -3.84 -8.77
N ASN A 133 -8.21 -3.93 -7.80
CA ASN A 133 -9.56 -3.39 -7.92
C ASN A 133 -9.55 -1.87 -8.13
N GLU A 134 -8.68 -1.16 -7.44
CA GLU A 134 -8.55 0.29 -7.59
C GLU A 134 -8.04 0.67 -8.98
N LEU A 135 -7.06 -0.06 -9.51
CA LEU A 135 -6.56 0.17 -10.86
C LEU A 135 -7.64 -0.10 -11.91
N GLN A 136 -8.42 -1.17 -11.74
CA GLN A 136 -9.55 -1.47 -12.62
C GLN A 136 -10.64 -0.40 -12.53
N ARG A 137 -10.91 0.11 -11.33
CA ARG A 137 -11.86 1.21 -11.13
C ARG A 137 -11.40 2.48 -11.85
N MET A 138 -10.14 2.84 -11.73
CA MET A 138 -9.57 4.00 -12.45
C MET A 138 -9.66 3.83 -13.96
N MET A 139 -9.35 2.65 -14.46
CA MET A 139 -9.42 2.36 -15.89
C MET A 139 -10.85 2.55 -16.46
N LYS A 140 -11.86 2.21 -15.67
CA LYS A 140 -13.27 2.30 -16.09
C LYS A 140 -13.89 3.68 -15.87
N ASN A 141 -13.58 4.32 -14.75
CA ASN A 141 -14.30 5.49 -14.26
C ASN A 141 -13.48 6.78 -14.30
N ASP A 142 -12.15 6.68 -14.36
CA ASP A 142 -11.23 7.82 -14.40
C ASP A 142 -10.05 7.51 -15.30
N ARG A 143 -10.34 7.47 -16.59
CA ARG A 143 -9.39 7.10 -17.64
C ARG A 143 -8.14 7.98 -17.66
N GLU A 144 -8.32 9.27 -17.46
CA GLU A 144 -7.21 10.23 -17.46
C GLU A 144 -6.21 9.93 -16.34
N LYS A 145 -6.71 9.64 -15.13
CA LYS A 145 -5.89 9.27 -13.98
C LYS A 145 -5.17 7.93 -14.23
N TYR A 146 -5.86 6.97 -14.82
CA TYR A 146 -5.27 5.68 -15.19
C TYR A 146 -4.15 5.83 -16.23
N GLU A 147 -4.32 6.69 -17.21
CA GLU A 147 -3.29 6.93 -18.24
C GLU A 147 -2.03 7.55 -17.63
N LYS A 148 -2.16 8.48 -16.69
CA LYS A 148 -1.03 9.01 -15.93
C LYS A 148 -0.31 7.92 -15.14
N PHE A 149 -1.07 7.05 -14.49
CA PHE A 149 -0.53 5.89 -13.80
C PHE A 149 0.22 4.97 -14.74
N TYR A 150 -0.37 4.62 -15.87
CA TYR A 150 0.22 3.71 -16.86
C TYR A 150 1.51 4.28 -17.47
N GLN A 151 1.58 5.57 -17.72
CA GLN A 151 2.79 6.22 -18.20
C GLN A 151 3.93 6.11 -17.20
N ALA A 152 3.63 6.22 -15.91
CA ALA A 152 4.64 6.13 -14.84
C ALA A 152 5.06 4.68 -14.55
N PHE A 153 4.12 3.74 -14.50
CA PHE A 153 4.35 2.41 -13.94
C PHE A 153 3.96 1.25 -14.86
N GLY A 154 3.56 1.51 -16.11
CA GLY A 154 3.11 0.47 -17.03
C GLY A 154 4.15 -0.61 -17.32
N LEU A 155 5.42 -0.26 -17.33
CA LEU A 155 6.51 -1.22 -17.52
C LEU A 155 6.54 -2.25 -16.39
N GLN A 156 6.33 -1.82 -15.15
CA GLN A 156 6.30 -2.71 -13.99
C GLN A 156 5.11 -3.66 -14.03
N LEU A 157 3.94 -3.18 -14.45
CA LEU A 157 2.77 -4.04 -14.64
C LEU A 157 3.00 -5.10 -15.71
N LYS A 158 3.59 -4.72 -16.84
CA LYS A 158 3.94 -5.68 -17.90
C LYS A 158 4.89 -6.76 -17.40
N TYR A 159 5.82 -6.40 -16.53
CA TYR A 159 6.72 -7.36 -15.91
C TYR A 159 5.96 -8.39 -15.07
N GLY A 160 4.88 -7.98 -14.38
CA GLY A 160 4.02 -8.87 -13.61
C GLY A 160 3.36 -9.97 -14.44
N ILE A 161 3.09 -9.72 -15.72
CA ILE A 161 2.51 -10.72 -16.63
C ILE A 161 3.46 -11.92 -16.80
N TYR A 162 4.76 -11.68 -16.75
CA TYR A 162 5.77 -12.74 -16.85
C TYR A 162 6.03 -13.44 -15.53
N GLN A 163 5.83 -12.76 -14.41
CA GLN A 163 6.13 -13.29 -13.08
C GLN A 163 4.98 -14.11 -12.49
N ASP A 164 3.75 -13.73 -12.78
CA ASP A 164 2.59 -14.36 -12.16
C ASP A 164 1.49 -14.67 -13.18
N TYR A 165 1.40 -15.92 -13.59
CA TYR A 165 0.37 -16.39 -14.50
C TYR A 165 -1.06 -16.21 -13.96
N GLY A 166 -1.22 -16.23 -12.64
CA GLY A 166 -2.51 -16.01 -11.99
C GLY A 166 -3.07 -14.60 -12.22
N MET A 167 -2.18 -13.61 -12.34
CA MET A 167 -2.52 -12.21 -12.59
C MET A 167 -2.53 -11.83 -14.07
N HIS A 168 -2.14 -12.74 -14.94
CA HIS A 168 -1.94 -12.47 -16.38
C HIS A 168 -3.15 -11.83 -17.06
N LYS A 169 -4.37 -12.22 -16.69
CA LYS A 169 -5.60 -11.70 -17.28
C LYS A 169 -6.02 -10.34 -16.69
N ASP A 170 -5.50 -10.01 -15.53
CA ASP A 170 -5.89 -8.83 -14.74
C ASP A 170 -4.92 -7.66 -14.94
N LEU A 171 -3.71 -7.95 -15.40
CA LEU A 171 -2.67 -6.98 -15.71
C LEU A 171 -2.62 -6.67 -17.21
#